data_6f31c27ac718099af8bb266ae40e5c99
#
_entry.id   6f31c27ac718099af8bb266ae40e5c99
#
_cell.length_a   1.000
_cell.length_b   1.000
_cell.length_c   1.000
_cell.angle_alpha   90.00
_cell.angle_beta   90.00
_cell.angle_gamma   90.00
#
_symmetry.space_group_name_H-M   'P 1'
#
loop_
_entity.id
_entity.type
_entity.pdbx_description
1 polymer ?
#
loop_
_entity_poly.entity_id
_entity_poly.type
_entity_poly.pdbx_seq_one_letter_code
_entity_poly.pdbx_strand_id
1 'polypeptide(L)'
;MLIRRKSHETPGLNTTSTADISFMLLIFFLVTTSMDVDKGLLRQLPSPEPQKKERQESVVDKNNLMAIHLTAGDTLLVNDKPMKVAQLKEETVRFVHRLGKKHLISIESDRDADYNLYFQMQNQLMEAYDQLRNEAAQKKYHRNYALLTNEQKEKIRKISPQRITESYANAMTQQDKCIDAHAEEQEEKGGKP
;
A
#
# COMPACT_ATOMS: atom_id res chain seq x y z
N MET A 1 87.13 -19.37 15.29
CA MET A 1 86.41 -18.29 15.91
C MET A 1 84.99 -18.32 15.39
N LEU A 2 84.01 -18.85 16.15
CA LEU A 2 82.64 -19.09 15.69
C LEU A 2 81.81 -17.87 16.20
N ILE A 3 81.29 -17.06 15.25
CA ILE A 3 80.46 -15.93 15.57
C ILE A 3 79.02 -16.44 15.83
N ARG A 4 78.57 -16.34 17.04
CA ARG A 4 77.27 -16.76 17.50
C ARG A 4 76.29 -15.60 17.11
N ARG A 5 75.41 -15.84 16.11
CA ARG A 5 74.35 -14.87 15.75
C ARG A 5 73.33 -14.78 16.89
N LYS A 6 73.10 -13.57 17.40
CA LYS A 6 71.99 -13.26 18.30
C LYS A 6 70.68 -13.42 17.53
N SER A 7 69.82 -14.31 18.01
CA SER A 7 68.42 -14.35 17.53
C SER A 7 67.69 -13.08 17.99
N HIS A 8 67.23 -12.30 17.07
CA HIS A 8 66.31 -11.24 17.39
C HIS A 8 64.94 -11.89 17.69
N GLU A 9 64.48 -11.75 18.92
CA GLU A 9 63.10 -12.05 19.27
C GLU A 9 62.22 -11.02 18.58
N THR A 10 61.33 -11.46 17.73
CA THR A 10 60.30 -10.61 17.12
C THR A 10 59.31 -10.19 18.23
N PRO A 11 59.06 -8.89 18.41
CA PRO A 11 58.11 -8.45 19.42
C PRO A 11 56.74 -9.11 19.13
N GLY A 12 56.23 -9.83 20.14
CA GLY A 12 54.91 -10.47 20.02
C GLY A 12 53.84 -9.42 19.79
N LEU A 13 53.00 -9.64 18.78
CA LEU A 13 51.85 -8.81 18.56
C LEU A 13 50.97 -8.79 19.82
N ASN A 14 50.63 -7.62 20.31
CA ASN A 14 49.76 -7.46 21.47
C ASN A 14 48.30 -7.77 21.01
N THR A 15 47.90 -9.03 21.07
CA THR A 15 46.59 -9.51 20.62
C THR A 15 45.44 -8.94 21.47
N THR A 16 45.72 -8.44 22.68
CA THR A 16 44.72 -7.87 23.59
C THR A 16 44.12 -6.60 23.00
N SER A 17 44.95 -5.72 22.43
CA SER A 17 44.47 -4.46 21.82
C SER A 17 43.65 -4.71 20.54
N THR A 18 44.03 -5.69 19.73
CA THR A 18 43.28 -6.07 18.51
C THR A 18 41.95 -6.73 18.85
N ALA A 19 41.91 -7.52 19.93
CA ALA A 19 40.67 -8.14 20.41
C ALA A 19 39.67 -7.08 20.90
N ASP A 20 40.13 -6.02 21.60
CA ASP A 20 39.28 -4.94 22.08
C ASP A 20 38.69 -4.13 20.93
N ILE A 21 39.51 -3.78 19.94
CA ILE A 21 39.03 -3.09 18.73
C ILE A 21 38.00 -3.93 17.98
N SER A 22 38.23 -5.22 17.84
CA SER A 22 37.29 -6.14 17.19
C SER A 22 35.98 -6.27 17.95
N PHE A 23 36.04 -6.28 19.29
CA PHE A 23 34.88 -6.34 20.14
C PHE A 23 34.06 -5.02 20.07
N MET A 24 34.72 -3.88 20.07
CA MET A 24 34.07 -2.59 19.91
C MET A 24 33.41 -2.41 18.55
N LEU A 25 34.06 -2.89 17.48
CA LEU A 25 33.47 -2.92 16.15
C LEU A 25 32.23 -3.83 16.11
N LEU A 26 32.28 -4.98 16.75
CA LEU A 26 31.17 -5.93 16.81
C LEU A 26 29.96 -5.32 17.53
N ILE A 27 30.17 -4.67 18.69
CA ILE A 27 29.11 -3.96 19.41
C ILE A 27 28.57 -2.80 18.58
N PHE A 28 29.44 -2.05 17.93
CA PHE A 28 29.03 -0.93 17.05
C PHE A 28 28.14 -1.43 15.92
N PHE A 29 28.51 -2.48 15.22
CA PHE A 29 27.65 -3.07 14.18
C PHE A 29 26.36 -3.65 14.75
N LEU A 30 26.38 -4.24 15.93
CA LEU A 30 25.18 -4.79 16.56
C LEU A 30 24.18 -3.67 16.92
N VAL A 31 24.64 -2.54 17.40
CA VAL A 31 23.81 -1.37 17.71
C VAL A 31 23.32 -0.66 16.44
N THR A 32 24.18 -0.54 15.41
CA THR A 32 23.81 0.11 14.14
C THR A 32 22.93 -0.77 13.25
N THR A 33 22.97 -2.09 13.38
CA THR A 33 22.08 -3.04 12.67
C THR A 33 20.69 -3.13 13.30
N SER A 34 20.46 -2.57 14.48
CA SER A 34 19.10 -2.37 15.01
C SER A 34 18.40 -1.25 14.24
N MET A 35 18.31 -1.41 12.94
CA MET A 35 17.41 -0.56 12.14
C MET A 35 15.99 -0.91 12.54
N ASP A 36 15.25 0.10 13.01
CA ASP A 36 13.81 0.02 13.09
C ASP A 36 13.31 -0.50 11.75
N VAL A 37 12.75 -1.69 11.77
CA VAL A 37 12.05 -2.21 10.60
C VAL A 37 10.86 -1.28 10.43
N ASP A 38 10.99 -0.34 9.51
CA ASP A 38 9.89 0.50 9.10
C ASP A 38 8.69 -0.40 8.89
N LYS A 39 7.66 -0.23 9.71
CA LYS A 39 6.41 -0.95 9.58
C LYS A 39 5.68 -0.41 8.36
N GLY A 40 6.22 -0.72 7.19
CA GLY A 40 5.59 -0.40 5.93
C GLY A 40 4.29 -1.16 5.76
N LEU A 41 3.37 -0.59 5.02
CA LEU A 41 2.14 -1.27 4.60
C LEU A 41 2.52 -2.46 3.72
N LEU A 42 2.34 -3.68 4.24
CA LEU A 42 2.50 -4.91 3.47
C LEU A 42 1.37 -4.98 2.44
N ARG A 43 1.68 -4.53 1.23
CA ARG A 43 0.77 -4.58 0.10
C ARG A 43 1.34 -5.50 -0.97
N GLN A 44 0.53 -6.45 -1.39
CA GLN A 44 0.85 -7.29 -2.53
C GLN A 44 0.52 -6.51 -3.80
N LEU A 45 1.55 -6.02 -4.49
CA LEU A 45 1.37 -5.41 -5.81
C LEU A 45 0.83 -6.47 -6.78
N PRO A 46 -0.14 -6.11 -7.63
CA PRO A 46 -0.57 -6.99 -8.71
C PRO A 46 0.64 -7.34 -9.58
N SER A 47 0.76 -8.60 -9.93
CA SER A 47 1.77 -9.05 -10.89
C SER A 47 1.59 -8.29 -12.21
N PRO A 48 2.65 -7.77 -12.85
CA PRO A 48 2.55 -7.19 -14.18
C PRO A 48 2.25 -8.32 -15.17
N GLU A 49 0.97 -8.65 -15.34
CA GLU A 49 0.57 -9.53 -16.42
C GLU A 49 0.74 -8.79 -17.75
N PRO A 50 1.32 -9.46 -18.79
CA PRO A 50 1.43 -8.87 -20.11
C PRO A 50 0.01 -8.53 -20.61
N GLN A 51 -0.18 -7.28 -21.01
CA GLN A 51 -1.43 -6.72 -21.50
C GLN A 51 -1.88 -7.39 -22.81
N LYS A 52 -2.39 -8.61 -22.73
CA LYS A 52 -3.12 -9.30 -23.79
C LYS A 52 -4.21 -10.19 -23.19
N LYS A 53 -5.10 -9.58 -22.45
CA LYS A 53 -6.47 -10.08 -22.31
C LYS A 53 -7.37 -8.88 -22.51
N GLU A 54 -8.24 -9.02 -23.49
CA GLU A 54 -9.37 -8.16 -23.78
C GLU A 54 -9.88 -7.52 -22.47
N ARG A 55 -10.02 -6.20 -22.47
CA ARG A 55 -10.80 -5.51 -21.45
C ARG A 55 -12.19 -6.16 -21.45
N GLN A 56 -12.34 -7.26 -20.73
CA GLN A 56 -13.65 -7.60 -20.23
C GLN A 56 -13.99 -6.42 -19.32
N GLU A 57 -14.78 -5.53 -19.83
CA GLU A 57 -15.48 -4.53 -19.05
C GLU A 57 -16.27 -5.31 -18.01
N SER A 58 -15.64 -5.49 -16.86
CA SER A 58 -16.31 -6.02 -15.69
C SER A 58 -17.32 -4.95 -15.34
N VAL A 59 -18.55 -5.12 -15.80
CA VAL A 59 -19.67 -4.24 -15.44
C VAL A 59 -19.85 -4.38 -13.94
N VAL A 60 -19.11 -3.56 -13.21
CA VAL A 60 -19.27 -3.45 -11.76
C VAL A 60 -20.50 -2.59 -11.53
N ASP A 61 -21.52 -3.16 -10.94
CA ASP A 61 -22.70 -2.39 -10.52
C ASP A 61 -22.24 -1.18 -9.70
N LYS A 62 -22.59 0.02 -10.12
CA LYS A 62 -22.23 1.28 -9.44
C LYS A 62 -22.58 1.26 -7.95
N ASN A 63 -23.60 0.51 -7.55
CA ASN A 63 -24.00 0.33 -6.16
C ASN A 63 -22.99 -0.48 -5.32
N ASN A 64 -22.16 -1.29 -5.96
CA ASN A 64 -21.14 -2.14 -5.32
C ASN A 64 -19.76 -1.49 -5.32
N LEU A 65 -19.62 -0.30 -5.92
CA LEU A 65 -18.38 0.44 -6.03
C LEU A 65 -18.38 1.63 -5.06
N MET A 66 -17.29 1.78 -4.31
CA MET A 66 -16.93 3.00 -3.60
C MET A 66 -15.75 3.63 -4.33
N ALA A 67 -15.98 4.75 -4.99
CA ALA A 67 -14.95 5.51 -5.66
C ALA A 67 -14.32 6.50 -4.67
N ILE A 68 -13.02 6.43 -4.50
CA ILE A 68 -12.22 7.34 -3.68
C ILE A 68 -11.28 8.07 -4.63
N HIS A 69 -11.37 9.38 -4.67
CA HIS A 69 -10.53 10.22 -5.50
C HIS A 69 -9.75 11.23 -4.66
N LEU A 70 -8.43 11.23 -4.79
CA LEU A 70 -7.54 12.24 -4.23
C LEU A 70 -7.25 13.28 -5.31
N THR A 71 -7.65 14.51 -5.04
CA THR A 71 -7.42 15.63 -5.96
C THR A 71 -6.06 16.29 -5.68
N ALA A 72 -5.51 16.96 -6.69
CA ALA A 72 -4.31 17.80 -6.55
C ALA A 72 -4.48 18.97 -5.54
N GLY A 73 -5.73 19.30 -5.17
CA GLY A 73 -6.06 20.30 -4.14
C GLY A 73 -6.20 19.72 -2.73
N ASP A 74 -5.57 18.58 -2.44
CA ASP A 74 -5.55 17.93 -1.12
C ASP A 74 -6.94 17.62 -0.54
N THR A 75 -7.89 17.35 -1.41
CA THR A 75 -9.25 17.01 -1.03
C THR A 75 -9.52 15.53 -1.32
N LEU A 76 -10.05 14.83 -0.32
CA LEU A 76 -10.53 13.47 -0.46
C LEU A 76 -12.01 13.49 -0.87
N LEU A 77 -12.31 12.94 -2.02
CA LEU A 77 -13.67 12.74 -2.50
C LEU A 77 -14.05 11.25 -2.39
N VAL A 78 -15.20 10.97 -1.83
CA VAL A 78 -15.79 9.62 -1.77
C VAL A 78 -17.13 9.65 -2.48
N ASN A 79 -17.25 8.94 -3.60
CA ASN A 79 -18.41 9.02 -4.50
C ASN A 79 -18.77 10.47 -4.86
N ASP A 80 -17.77 11.23 -5.29
CA ASP A 80 -17.84 12.64 -5.69
C ASP A 80 -18.23 13.63 -4.56
N LYS A 81 -18.25 13.18 -3.31
CA LYS A 81 -18.53 14.01 -2.14
C LYS A 81 -17.27 14.23 -1.31
N PRO A 82 -16.98 15.48 -0.94
CA PRO A 82 -15.82 15.74 -0.08
C PRO A 82 -16.02 15.14 1.30
N MET A 83 -15.01 14.43 1.79
CA MET A 83 -15.01 13.73 3.07
C MET A 83 -13.70 13.96 3.80
N LYS A 84 -13.76 14.03 5.14
CA LYS A 84 -12.54 14.03 5.98
C LYS A 84 -11.96 12.64 6.07
N VAL A 85 -10.64 12.52 6.01
CA VAL A 85 -9.93 11.22 6.09
C VAL A 85 -10.31 10.44 7.35
N ALA A 86 -10.50 11.12 8.47
CA ALA A 86 -10.89 10.48 9.73
C ALA A 86 -12.25 9.75 9.68
N GLN A 87 -13.14 10.13 8.77
CA GLN A 87 -14.46 9.50 8.59
C GLN A 87 -14.43 8.31 7.63
N LEU A 88 -13.34 8.16 6.86
CA LEU A 88 -13.22 7.15 5.83
C LEU A 88 -13.29 5.72 6.41
N LYS A 89 -12.70 5.49 7.57
CA LYS A 89 -12.74 4.20 8.25
C LYS A 89 -14.17 3.74 8.52
N GLU A 90 -14.98 4.58 9.15
CA GLU A 90 -16.37 4.23 9.49
C GLU A 90 -17.22 4.02 8.24
N GLU A 91 -17.04 4.87 7.23
CA GLU A 91 -17.77 4.73 5.96
C GLU A 91 -17.40 3.44 5.24
N THR A 92 -16.11 3.10 5.20
CA THR A 92 -15.63 1.84 4.62
C THR A 92 -16.21 0.63 5.35
N VAL A 93 -16.20 0.63 6.69
CA VAL A 93 -16.79 -0.45 7.48
C VAL A 93 -18.28 -0.61 7.19
N ARG A 94 -19.04 0.49 7.17
CA ARG A 94 -20.48 0.48 6.82
C ARG A 94 -20.72 -0.05 5.41
N PHE A 95 -19.92 0.40 4.45
CA PHE A 95 -20.04 -0.02 3.06
C PHE A 95 -19.77 -1.52 2.88
N VAL A 96 -18.70 -2.04 3.48
CA VAL A 96 -18.36 -3.46 3.41
C VAL A 96 -19.39 -4.32 4.16
N HIS A 97 -19.92 -3.87 5.30
CA HIS A 97 -20.99 -4.58 5.99
C HIS A 97 -22.27 -4.72 5.16
N ARG A 98 -22.61 -3.68 4.41
CA ARG A 98 -23.80 -3.66 3.55
C ARG A 98 -23.68 -4.64 2.37
N LEU A 99 -22.52 -4.70 1.73
CA LEU A 99 -22.30 -5.43 0.48
C LEU A 99 -21.58 -6.76 0.65
N GLY A 100 -20.93 -6.97 1.78
CA GLY A 100 -20.14 -8.18 2.04
C GLY A 100 -19.05 -8.36 0.99
N LYS A 101 -18.99 -9.54 0.40
CA LYS A 101 -17.94 -9.89 -0.59
C LYS A 101 -18.10 -9.21 -1.94
N LYS A 102 -19.22 -8.54 -2.22
CA LYS A 102 -19.46 -7.89 -3.52
C LYS A 102 -18.89 -6.47 -3.59
N HIS A 103 -18.46 -5.90 -2.46
CA HIS A 103 -17.89 -4.56 -2.42
C HIS A 103 -16.62 -4.48 -3.28
N LEU A 104 -16.40 -3.34 -3.90
CA LEU A 104 -15.18 -2.96 -4.57
C LEU A 104 -14.86 -1.51 -4.21
N ILE A 105 -13.62 -1.24 -3.85
CA ILE A 105 -13.13 0.11 -3.58
C ILE A 105 -12.16 0.46 -4.70
N SER A 106 -12.44 1.54 -5.42
CA SER A 106 -11.54 2.10 -6.43
C SER A 106 -10.88 3.34 -5.85
N ILE A 107 -9.57 3.39 -5.90
CA ILE A 107 -8.78 4.54 -5.49
C ILE A 107 -8.19 5.14 -6.75
N GLU A 108 -8.46 6.42 -6.97
CA GLU A 108 -7.87 7.22 -8.00
C GLU A 108 -7.12 8.38 -7.35
N SER A 109 -5.87 8.58 -7.72
CA SER A 109 -5.03 9.64 -7.17
C SER A 109 -4.49 10.50 -8.29
N ASP A 110 -4.64 11.80 -8.17
CA ASP A 110 -3.95 12.75 -9.02
C ASP A 110 -2.44 12.68 -8.76
N ARG A 111 -1.62 12.97 -9.77
CA ARG A 111 -0.17 12.92 -9.65
C ARG A 111 0.41 13.94 -8.68
N ASP A 112 -0.27 15.08 -8.57
CA ASP A 112 0.14 16.21 -7.74
C ASP A 112 -0.54 16.20 -6.36
N ALA A 113 -1.25 15.11 -6.01
CA ALA A 113 -1.86 14.95 -4.70
C ALA A 113 -0.82 14.79 -3.59
N ASP A 114 -1.09 15.35 -2.41
CA ASP A 114 -0.20 15.24 -1.26
C ASP A 114 -0.02 13.78 -0.82
N TYR A 115 1.24 13.37 -0.76
CA TYR A 115 1.62 12.03 -0.32
C TYR A 115 1.18 11.71 1.11
N ASN A 116 1.21 12.70 2.01
CA ASN A 116 0.79 12.51 3.39
C ASN A 116 -0.71 12.23 3.47
N LEU A 117 -1.53 12.92 2.68
CA LEU A 117 -2.97 12.67 2.59
C LEU A 117 -3.25 11.27 2.03
N TYR A 118 -2.53 10.87 0.99
CA TYR A 118 -2.59 9.52 0.43
C TYR A 118 -2.26 8.46 1.49
N PHE A 119 -1.17 8.66 2.24
CA PHE A 119 -0.76 7.74 3.28
C PHE A 119 -1.78 7.64 4.42
N GLN A 120 -2.34 8.78 4.86
CA GLN A 120 -3.40 8.79 5.87
C GLN A 120 -4.64 8.05 5.39
N MET A 121 -5.06 8.24 4.13
CA MET A 121 -6.16 7.51 3.52
C MET A 121 -5.91 6.00 3.53
N GLN A 122 -4.72 5.55 3.12
CA GLN A 122 -4.34 4.14 3.13
C GLN A 122 -4.41 3.55 4.55
N ASN A 123 -3.91 4.28 5.56
CA ASN A 123 -3.98 3.84 6.95
C ASN A 123 -5.43 3.66 7.41
N GLN A 124 -6.33 4.60 7.09
CA GLN A 124 -7.74 4.49 7.47
C GLN A 124 -8.42 3.28 6.80
N LEU A 125 -8.09 2.98 5.55
CA LEU A 125 -8.58 1.78 4.86
C LEU A 125 -8.05 0.50 5.50
N MET A 126 -6.76 0.45 5.83
CA MET A 126 -6.17 -0.70 6.52
C MET A 126 -6.83 -0.94 7.89
N GLU A 127 -7.01 0.11 8.69
CA GLU A 127 -7.69 0.02 9.98
C GLU A 127 -9.14 -0.45 9.83
N ALA A 128 -9.86 -0.02 8.79
CA ALA A 128 -11.21 -0.49 8.50
C ALA A 128 -11.24 -2.00 8.22
N TYR A 129 -10.32 -2.50 7.39
CA TYR A 129 -10.24 -3.93 7.12
C TYR A 129 -9.77 -4.75 8.33
N ASP A 130 -8.89 -4.20 9.16
CA ASP A 130 -8.47 -4.86 10.39
C ASP A 130 -9.63 -4.95 11.39
N GLN A 131 -10.46 -3.92 11.50
CA GLN A 131 -11.68 -3.97 12.29
C GLN A 131 -12.63 -5.06 11.76
N LEU A 132 -12.90 -5.09 10.46
CA LEU A 132 -13.77 -6.10 9.82
C LEU A 132 -13.25 -7.53 10.03
N ARG A 133 -11.95 -7.73 9.95
CA ARG A 133 -11.31 -9.03 10.22
C ARG A 133 -11.39 -9.41 11.68
N ASN A 134 -11.20 -8.45 12.60
CA ASN A 134 -11.37 -8.68 14.03
C ASN A 134 -12.82 -9.06 14.36
N GLU A 135 -13.81 -8.38 13.82
CA GLU A 135 -15.22 -8.72 14.02
C GLU A 135 -15.56 -10.13 13.50
N ALA A 136 -15.05 -10.48 12.30
CA ALA A 136 -15.23 -11.81 11.74
C ALA A 136 -14.51 -12.89 12.57
N ALA A 137 -13.34 -12.59 13.13
CA ALA A 137 -12.58 -13.47 13.99
C ALA A 137 -13.29 -13.70 15.34
N GLN A 138 -13.83 -12.64 15.94
CA GLN A 138 -14.62 -12.72 17.16
C GLN A 138 -15.89 -13.55 16.96
N LYS A 139 -16.61 -13.31 15.87
CA LYS A 139 -17.83 -14.09 15.55
C LYS A 139 -17.55 -15.58 15.34
N LYS A 140 -16.39 -15.94 14.76
CA LYS A 140 -16.10 -17.32 14.37
C LYS A 140 -15.24 -18.09 15.37
N TYR A 141 -14.30 -17.42 16.02
CA TYR A 141 -13.29 -18.05 16.86
C TYR A 141 -13.27 -17.49 18.29
N HIS A 142 -14.09 -16.49 18.61
CA HIS A 142 -14.13 -15.79 19.91
C HIS A 142 -12.74 -15.26 20.36
N ARG A 143 -11.89 -14.91 19.39
CA ARG A 143 -10.52 -14.41 19.60
C ARG A 143 -10.20 -13.27 18.65
N ASN A 144 -9.25 -12.41 19.03
CA ASN A 144 -8.75 -11.37 18.15
C ASN A 144 -8.01 -11.94 16.96
N TYR A 145 -8.14 -11.29 15.80
CA TYR A 145 -7.50 -11.72 14.56
C TYR A 145 -5.98 -11.88 14.68
N ALA A 146 -5.31 -11.02 15.47
CA ALA A 146 -3.87 -11.09 15.70
C ALA A 146 -3.43 -12.42 16.34
N LEU A 147 -4.26 -13.00 17.22
CA LEU A 147 -3.99 -14.21 17.98
C LEU A 147 -4.35 -15.52 17.24
N LEU A 148 -4.86 -15.41 16.01
CA LEU A 148 -5.24 -16.57 15.21
C LEU A 148 -4.03 -17.23 14.55
N THR A 149 -4.13 -18.53 14.32
CA THR A 149 -3.13 -19.28 13.50
C THR A 149 -3.20 -18.83 12.04
N ASN A 150 -2.15 -19.09 11.27
CA ASN A 150 -2.09 -18.70 9.86
C ASN A 150 -3.26 -19.30 9.04
N GLU A 151 -3.63 -20.55 9.28
CA GLU A 151 -4.77 -21.19 8.63
C GLU A 151 -6.11 -20.51 8.97
N GLN A 152 -6.28 -20.12 10.23
CA GLN A 152 -7.47 -19.40 10.67
C GLN A 152 -7.53 -17.99 10.06
N LYS A 153 -6.39 -17.30 10.01
CA LYS A 153 -6.28 -15.99 9.34
C LYS A 153 -6.66 -16.05 7.87
N GLU A 154 -6.23 -17.11 7.16
CA GLU A 154 -6.63 -17.32 5.76
C GLU A 154 -8.15 -17.54 5.59
N LYS A 155 -8.76 -18.31 6.49
CA LYS A 155 -10.22 -18.50 6.48
C LYS A 155 -10.96 -17.19 6.71
N ILE A 156 -10.46 -16.31 7.58
CA ILE A 156 -11.04 -14.98 7.81
C ILE A 156 -10.83 -14.07 6.59
N ARG A 157 -9.65 -14.09 5.95
CA ARG A 157 -9.41 -13.33 4.71
C ARG A 157 -10.36 -13.72 3.57
N LYS A 158 -10.76 -14.99 3.48
CA LYS A 158 -11.77 -15.46 2.52
C LYS A 158 -13.20 -14.99 2.86
N ILE A 159 -13.48 -14.72 4.14
CA ILE A 159 -14.77 -14.17 4.58
C ILE A 159 -14.84 -12.67 4.32
N SER A 160 -13.78 -11.94 4.67
CA SER A 160 -13.64 -10.50 4.47
C SER A 160 -12.44 -10.21 3.55
N PRO A 161 -12.58 -10.40 2.24
CA PRO A 161 -11.51 -10.13 1.29
C PRO A 161 -11.30 -8.64 1.13
N GLN A 162 -10.05 -8.21 1.02
CA GLN A 162 -9.70 -6.83 0.69
C GLN A 162 -9.79 -6.68 -0.84
N ARG A 163 -10.78 -5.92 -1.30
CA ARG A 163 -11.04 -5.68 -2.72
C ARG A 163 -10.85 -4.20 -3.03
N ILE A 164 -9.59 -3.84 -3.21
CA ILE A 164 -9.17 -2.48 -3.54
C ILE A 164 -8.46 -2.53 -4.88
N THR A 165 -8.85 -1.66 -5.79
CA THR A 165 -8.15 -1.37 -7.05
C THR A 165 -7.60 0.04 -6.99
N GLU A 166 -6.45 0.27 -7.60
CA GLU A 166 -5.85 1.59 -7.71
C GLU A 166 -5.58 1.91 -9.16
N SER A 167 -5.87 3.14 -9.51
CA SER A 167 -5.51 3.75 -10.77
C SER A 167 -4.92 5.14 -10.51
N TYR A 168 -3.96 5.51 -11.33
CA TYR A 168 -3.48 6.89 -11.36
C TYR A 168 -4.24 7.62 -12.45
N ALA A 169 -4.77 8.80 -12.15
CA ALA A 169 -5.37 9.65 -13.16
C ALA A 169 -4.29 10.01 -14.20
N ASN A 170 -4.37 9.38 -15.36
CA ASN A 170 -3.53 9.77 -16.48
C ASN A 170 -4.10 11.07 -17.02
N ALA A 171 -3.26 12.09 -17.17
CA ALA A 171 -3.59 13.38 -17.81
C ALA A 171 -4.16 13.22 -19.24
N MET A 172 -4.12 12.04 -19.82
CA MET A 172 -4.68 11.74 -21.15
C MET A 172 -6.22 11.66 -21.19
N THR A 173 -6.87 11.35 -20.08
CA THR A 173 -8.34 11.18 -20.08
C THR A 173 -9.09 12.52 -20.18
N GLN A 174 -8.45 13.65 -19.84
CA GLN A 174 -9.05 14.97 -20.03
C GLN A 174 -8.95 15.45 -21.48
N GLN A 175 -7.94 15.00 -22.21
CA GLN A 175 -7.76 15.38 -23.62
C GLN A 175 -8.74 14.63 -24.53
N ASP A 176 -9.06 13.39 -24.22
CA ASP A 176 -10.06 12.60 -24.97
C ASP A 176 -11.48 13.17 -24.80
N LYS A 177 -11.85 13.65 -23.61
CA LYS A 177 -13.14 14.33 -23.38
C LYS A 177 -13.26 15.68 -24.11
N CYS A 178 -12.16 16.38 -24.32
CA CYS A 178 -12.16 17.63 -25.10
C CYS A 178 -12.26 17.37 -26.61
N ILE A 179 -11.77 16.24 -27.09
CA ILE A 179 -11.81 15.88 -28.51
C ILE A 179 -13.23 15.46 -28.91
N ASP A 180 -13.91 14.69 -28.06
CA ASP A 180 -15.29 14.26 -28.30
C ASP A 180 -16.27 15.44 -28.24
N ALA A 181 -16.06 16.40 -27.32
CA ALA A 181 -16.89 17.62 -27.24
C ALA A 181 -16.72 18.54 -28.46
N HIS A 182 -15.53 18.58 -29.06
CA HIS A 182 -15.30 19.34 -30.28
C HIS A 182 -15.75 18.63 -31.57
N ALA A 183 -15.89 17.30 -31.55
CA ALA A 183 -16.41 16.55 -32.67
C ALA A 183 -17.95 16.75 -32.82
N GLU A 184 -18.68 16.79 -31.70
CA GLU A 184 -20.13 17.02 -31.69
C GLU A 184 -20.49 18.46 -32.14
N GLU A 185 -19.67 19.49 -31.81
CA GLU A 185 -19.95 20.88 -32.25
C GLU A 185 -19.69 21.10 -33.75
N GLN A 186 -18.91 20.23 -34.42
CA GLN A 186 -18.65 20.39 -35.85
C GLN A 186 -19.68 19.69 -36.75
N GLU A 187 -20.37 18.66 -36.25
CA GLU A 187 -21.44 18.01 -36.99
C GLU A 187 -22.75 18.86 -37.03
N GLU A 188 -22.98 19.67 -35.98
CA GLU A 188 -24.17 20.52 -35.93
C GLU A 188 -24.10 21.76 -36.85
N LYS A 189 -22.88 22.15 -37.27
CA LYS A 189 -22.70 23.31 -38.18
C LYS A 189 -22.57 22.98 -39.66
N GLY A 190 -22.53 21.67 -40.01
CA GLY A 190 -22.36 21.19 -41.39
C GLY A 190 -23.66 20.87 -42.14
N GLY A 191 -24.82 20.95 -41.53
CA GLY A 191 -26.08 20.54 -42.12
C GLY A 191 -27.06 21.68 -42.43
N LYS A 192 -26.79 22.44 -43.49
CA LYS A 192 -27.87 23.12 -44.20
C LYS A 192 -27.47 23.40 -45.66
N PRO A 193 -28.27 22.94 -46.65
CA PRO A 193 -28.15 23.31 -48.02
C PRO A 193 -28.64 24.72 -48.27
#